data_ae2be1673994455520657430cd0addff
#
_entry.id   ae2be1673994455520657430cd0addff
#
_cell.length_a   1.000
_cell.length_b   1.000
_cell.length_c   1.000
_cell.angle_alpha   90.00
_cell.angle_beta   90.00
_cell.angle_gamma   90.00
#
_symmetry.space_group_name_H-M   'P 1'
#
loop_
_entity.id
_entity.type
_entity.pdbx_description
1 polymer ?
#
loop_
_entity_poly.entity_id
_entity_poly.type
_entity_poly.pdbx_seq_one_letter_code
_entity_poly.pdbx_strand_id
1 'polypeptide(L)'
;YIGASALLYLNTGAERYLRNAMKGADYSINVMSAEHGMLPWAHNRRKPYDQGSLEQGVYPAIWVEYMKILADRCGQPQYRQFIVHNIEEGWKNRDRNRNICDGESWKPTTDENMIGSYAASSVPAMMLAIAPQVLFKNAH
;
A
#
# COMPACT_ATOMS: atom_id res chain seq x y z
N TYR A 1 5.09 -9.73 -8.57
CA TYR A 1 6.07 -9.30 -9.57
C TYR A 1 7.16 -8.45 -8.94
N ILE A 2 6.84 -7.33 -8.25
CA ILE A 2 7.82 -6.41 -7.62
C ILE A 2 8.75 -7.19 -6.69
N GLY A 3 8.19 -7.94 -5.73
CA GLY A 3 8.96 -8.65 -4.72
C GLY A 3 9.87 -9.73 -5.30
N ALA A 4 9.38 -10.55 -6.21
CA ALA A 4 10.20 -11.57 -6.86
C ALA A 4 11.39 -10.95 -7.59
N SER A 5 11.15 -9.85 -8.32
CA SER A 5 12.21 -9.15 -9.04
C SER A 5 13.21 -8.49 -8.09
N ALA A 6 12.75 -7.83 -7.03
CA ALA A 6 13.63 -7.22 -6.02
C ALA A 6 14.51 -8.27 -5.30
N LEU A 7 13.93 -9.40 -4.92
CA LEU A 7 14.68 -10.49 -4.29
C LEU A 7 15.70 -11.14 -5.23
N LEU A 8 15.34 -11.32 -6.51
CA LEU A 8 16.28 -11.81 -7.52
C LEU A 8 17.44 -10.82 -7.73
N TYR A 9 17.16 -9.51 -7.75
CA TYR A 9 18.23 -8.50 -7.81
C TYR A 9 19.17 -8.62 -6.61
N LEU A 10 18.63 -8.66 -5.40
CA LEU A 10 19.45 -8.78 -4.18
C LEU A 10 20.31 -10.04 -4.15
N ASN A 11 19.82 -11.12 -4.74
CA ASN A 11 20.54 -12.39 -4.76
C ASN A 11 21.56 -12.52 -5.89
N THR A 12 21.32 -11.89 -7.03
CA THR A 12 22.14 -12.07 -8.25
C THR A 12 22.96 -10.84 -8.66
N GLY A 13 22.61 -9.66 -8.16
CA GLY A 13 23.16 -8.37 -8.62
C GLY A 13 22.76 -7.98 -10.04
N ALA A 14 21.92 -8.75 -10.71
CA ALA A 14 21.60 -8.51 -12.11
C ALA A 14 20.60 -7.36 -12.28
N GLU A 15 21.05 -6.24 -12.84
CA GLU A 15 20.31 -4.99 -13.04
C GLU A 15 18.94 -5.15 -13.75
N ARG A 16 18.80 -6.17 -14.60
CA ARG A 16 17.52 -6.46 -15.26
C ARG A 16 16.39 -6.68 -14.26
N TYR A 17 16.69 -7.29 -13.12
CA TYR A 17 15.69 -7.57 -12.08
C TYR A 17 15.32 -6.31 -11.30
N LEU A 18 16.28 -5.43 -11.05
CA LEU A 18 15.99 -4.12 -10.46
C LEU A 18 15.05 -3.31 -11.37
N ARG A 19 15.38 -3.21 -12.67
CA ARG A 19 14.49 -2.53 -13.63
C ARG A 19 13.10 -3.15 -13.70
N ASN A 20 12.97 -4.46 -13.59
CA ASN A 20 11.67 -5.11 -13.56
C ASN A 20 10.88 -4.78 -12.28
N ALA A 21 11.53 -4.76 -11.12
CA ALA A 21 10.89 -4.36 -9.86
C ALA A 21 10.39 -2.91 -9.93
N MET A 22 11.23 -1.99 -10.43
CA MET A 22 10.89 -0.59 -10.63
C MET A 22 9.70 -0.41 -11.58
N LYS A 23 9.68 -1.11 -12.73
CA LYS A 23 8.53 -1.07 -13.66
C LYS A 23 7.21 -1.48 -12.98
N GLY A 24 7.24 -2.50 -12.14
CA GLY A 24 6.06 -2.93 -11.39
C GLY A 24 5.62 -1.90 -10.34
N ALA A 25 6.58 -1.28 -9.67
CA ALA A 25 6.32 -0.21 -8.71
C ALA A 25 5.74 1.03 -9.39
N ASP A 26 6.34 1.47 -10.48
CA ASP A 26 5.88 2.62 -11.28
C ASP A 26 4.48 2.38 -11.84
N TYR A 27 4.17 1.17 -12.28
CA TYR A 27 2.82 0.80 -12.71
C TYR A 27 1.82 0.92 -11.57
N SER A 28 2.15 0.45 -10.38
CA SER A 28 1.29 0.57 -9.20
C SER A 28 0.98 2.04 -8.87
N ILE A 29 2.00 2.90 -8.94
CA ILE A 29 1.90 4.32 -8.58
C ILE A 29 1.21 5.13 -9.68
N ASN A 30 1.61 4.95 -10.94
CA ASN A 30 1.20 5.86 -12.01
C ASN A 30 -0.05 5.39 -12.77
N VAL A 31 -0.37 4.08 -12.71
CA VAL A 31 -1.48 3.50 -13.45
C VAL A 31 -2.59 3.00 -12.52
N MET A 32 -2.23 2.14 -11.54
CA MET A 32 -3.26 1.59 -10.65
C MET A 32 -3.84 2.66 -9.71
N SER A 33 -3.01 3.60 -9.26
CA SER A 33 -3.40 4.68 -8.34
C SER A 33 -3.87 5.96 -9.03
N ALA A 34 -3.89 6.00 -10.36
CA ALA A 34 -4.14 7.23 -11.13
C ALA A 34 -5.49 7.92 -10.83
N GLU A 35 -6.50 7.14 -10.45
CA GLU A 35 -7.85 7.68 -10.21
C GLU A 35 -7.96 8.44 -8.89
N HIS A 36 -7.28 7.98 -7.85
CA HIS A 36 -7.43 8.50 -6.49
C HIS A 36 -6.13 8.98 -5.85
N GLY A 37 -4.99 8.84 -6.55
CA GLY A 37 -3.68 9.12 -6.00
C GLY A 37 -3.21 8.12 -4.94
N MET A 38 -4.01 7.09 -4.66
CA MET A 38 -3.75 6.07 -3.65
C MET A 38 -3.89 4.67 -4.23
N LEU A 39 -3.20 3.71 -3.63
CA LEU A 39 -3.26 2.32 -4.06
C LEU A 39 -4.68 1.77 -3.87
N PRO A 40 -5.33 1.24 -4.93
CA PRO A 40 -6.66 0.66 -4.81
C PRO A 40 -6.59 -0.66 -4.03
N TRP A 41 -7.59 -0.91 -3.18
CA TRP A 41 -7.68 -2.16 -2.41
C TRP A 41 -8.11 -3.36 -3.26
N ALA A 42 -8.86 -3.10 -4.34
CA ALA A 42 -9.34 -4.13 -5.27
C ALA A 42 -9.26 -3.66 -6.71
N HIS A 43 -8.80 -4.54 -7.58
CA HIS A 43 -8.66 -4.26 -9.01
C HIS A 43 -9.97 -4.47 -9.78
N ASN A 44 -10.96 -5.13 -9.21
CA ASN A 44 -12.14 -5.52 -9.94
C ASN A 44 -13.27 -4.50 -9.75
N ARG A 45 -13.29 -3.50 -10.63
CA ARG A 45 -14.30 -2.42 -10.68
C ARG A 45 -15.73 -2.92 -10.97
N ARG A 46 -15.95 -4.23 -11.18
CA ARG A 46 -17.21 -4.70 -11.75
C ARG A 46 -18.31 -4.96 -10.75
N LYS A 47 -18.01 -5.07 -9.44
CA LYS A 47 -19.04 -5.21 -8.41
C LYS A 47 -18.57 -4.62 -7.08
N PRO A 48 -19.31 -3.67 -6.48
CA PRO A 48 -19.13 -3.35 -5.09
C PRO A 48 -19.52 -4.58 -4.26
N TYR A 49 -18.63 -5.05 -3.38
CA TYR A 49 -18.88 -6.09 -2.38
C TYR A 49 -19.47 -7.43 -2.90
N ASP A 50 -18.85 -8.03 -3.89
CA ASP A 50 -18.97 -9.47 -4.08
C ASP A 50 -18.15 -10.16 -2.97
N GLN A 51 -18.72 -11.16 -2.28
CA GLN A 51 -18.04 -11.86 -1.16
C GLN A 51 -16.66 -12.41 -1.56
N GLY A 52 -16.44 -12.74 -2.83
CA GLY A 52 -15.13 -13.11 -3.36
C GLY A 52 -14.11 -11.96 -3.47
N SER A 53 -14.53 -10.69 -3.32
CA SER A 53 -13.63 -9.53 -3.38
C SER A 53 -13.09 -9.11 -2.02
N LEU A 54 -13.62 -9.62 -0.92
CA LEU A 54 -13.18 -9.24 0.44
C LEU A 54 -11.71 -9.58 0.70
N GLU A 55 -11.22 -10.69 0.16
CA GLU A 55 -9.81 -11.09 0.25
C GLU A 55 -8.86 -10.10 -0.42
N GLN A 56 -9.32 -9.35 -1.40
CA GLN A 56 -8.48 -8.40 -2.14
C GLN A 56 -8.01 -7.24 -1.26
N GLY A 57 -8.69 -6.95 -0.17
CA GLY A 57 -8.29 -5.94 0.80
C GLY A 57 -6.92 -6.19 1.44
N VAL A 58 -6.40 -7.42 1.40
CA VAL A 58 -5.05 -7.75 1.89
C VAL A 58 -3.94 -7.35 0.93
N TYR A 59 -4.24 -7.13 -0.35
CA TYR A 59 -3.19 -6.91 -1.35
C TYR A 59 -2.35 -5.64 -1.13
N PRO A 60 -2.89 -4.51 -0.68
CA PRO A 60 -2.07 -3.36 -0.30
C PRO A 60 -1.10 -3.68 0.84
N ALA A 61 -1.50 -4.52 1.81
CA ALA A 61 -0.63 -4.96 2.89
C ALA A 61 0.53 -5.83 2.38
N ILE A 62 0.26 -6.74 1.45
CA ILE A 62 1.29 -7.56 0.79
C ILE A 62 2.18 -6.70 -0.11
N TRP A 63 1.59 -5.76 -0.83
CA TRP A 63 2.33 -4.87 -1.74
C TRP A 63 3.37 -4.04 -0.99
N VAL A 64 3.04 -3.49 0.18
CA VAL A 64 3.94 -2.63 0.94
C VAL A 64 5.18 -3.36 1.42
N GLU A 65 5.09 -4.62 1.79
CA GLU A 65 6.24 -5.44 2.19
C GLU A 65 7.30 -5.50 1.08
N TYR A 66 6.87 -5.68 -0.16
CA TYR A 66 7.77 -5.76 -1.30
C TYR A 66 8.26 -4.39 -1.77
N MET A 67 7.43 -3.36 -1.65
CA MET A 67 7.84 -1.98 -1.91
C MET A 67 8.91 -1.52 -0.93
N LYS A 68 8.78 -1.92 0.34
CA LYS A 68 9.80 -1.66 1.37
C LYS A 68 11.13 -2.31 1.01
N ILE A 69 11.14 -3.58 0.56
CA ILE A 69 12.35 -4.25 0.10
C ILE A 69 13.00 -3.46 -1.05
N LEU A 70 12.21 -3.05 -2.04
CA LEU A 70 12.69 -2.27 -3.18
C LEU A 70 13.28 -0.93 -2.72
N ALA A 71 12.59 -0.22 -1.84
CA ALA A 71 13.02 1.08 -1.36
C ALA A 71 14.28 1.00 -0.49
N ASP A 72 14.30 0.10 0.49
CA ASP A 72 15.33 0.08 1.53
C ASP A 72 16.56 -0.76 1.16
N ARG A 73 16.32 -1.93 0.57
CA ARG A 73 17.39 -2.89 0.30
C ARG A 73 17.93 -2.81 -1.13
N CYS A 74 17.11 -2.40 -2.09
CA CYS A 74 17.52 -2.23 -3.47
C CYS A 74 17.94 -0.78 -3.80
N GLY A 75 17.99 0.12 -2.79
CA GLY A 75 18.47 1.49 -2.95
C GLY A 75 17.54 2.40 -3.74
N GLN A 76 16.22 2.20 -3.65
CA GLN A 76 15.21 2.98 -4.37
C GLN A 76 14.31 3.78 -3.42
N PRO A 77 14.85 4.73 -2.62
CA PRO A 77 14.13 5.39 -1.52
C PRO A 77 12.93 6.25 -1.98
N GLN A 78 12.86 6.64 -3.26
CA GLN A 78 11.77 7.43 -3.82
C GLN A 78 10.40 6.75 -3.66
N TYR A 79 10.34 5.43 -3.60
CA TYR A 79 9.08 4.70 -3.43
C TYR A 79 8.49 4.81 -2.04
N ARG A 80 9.27 5.23 -1.03
CA ARG A 80 8.76 5.47 0.33
C ARG A 80 7.72 6.58 0.39
N GLN A 81 7.89 7.63 -0.41
CA GLN A 81 6.98 8.78 -0.39
C GLN A 81 5.54 8.39 -0.73
N PHE A 82 5.36 7.47 -1.68
CA PHE A 82 4.03 6.98 -2.02
C PHE A 82 3.40 6.15 -0.89
N ILE A 83 4.21 5.35 -0.18
CA ILE A 83 3.71 4.59 0.99
C ILE A 83 3.27 5.58 2.09
N VAL A 84 4.10 6.59 2.39
CA VAL A 84 3.78 7.63 3.40
C VAL A 84 2.48 8.37 3.01
N HIS A 85 2.34 8.77 1.76
CA HIS A 85 1.11 9.40 1.27
C HIS A 85 -0.14 8.53 1.50
N ASN A 86 -0.07 7.23 1.20
CA ASN A 86 -1.18 6.32 1.45
C ASN A 86 -1.51 6.19 2.95
N ILE A 87 -0.49 6.22 3.83
CA ILE A 87 -0.70 6.19 5.29
C ILE A 87 -1.39 7.47 5.74
N GLU A 88 -0.89 8.63 5.35
CA GLU A 88 -1.39 9.93 5.79
C GLU A 88 -2.85 10.15 5.37
N GLU A 89 -3.15 9.93 4.09
CA GLU A 89 -4.51 10.07 3.58
C GLU A 89 -5.45 9.01 4.15
N GLY A 90 -5.02 7.76 4.22
CA GLY A 90 -5.83 6.70 4.82
C GLY A 90 -6.13 6.95 6.30
N TRP A 91 -5.14 7.41 7.06
CA TRP A 91 -5.31 7.75 8.48
C TRP A 91 -6.21 8.96 8.70
N LYS A 92 -6.09 9.98 7.85
CA LYS A 92 -6.97 11.16 7.84
C LYS A 92 -8.43 10.77 7.61
N ASN A 93 -8.66 9.84 6.71
CA ASN A 93 -9.99 9.36 6.31
C ASN A 93 -10.57 8.25 7.20
N ARG A 94 -9.87 7.82 8.26
CA ARG A 94 -10.35 6.78 9.16
C ARG A 94 -11.64 7.18 9.87
N ASP A 95 -12.43 6.22 10.23
CA ASP A 95 -13.46 6.40 11.24
C ASP A 95 -12.79 6.71 12.59
N ARG A 96 -13.04 7.90 13.12
CA ARG A 96 -12.38 8.37 14.35
C ARG A 96 -12.92 7.73 15.62
N ASN A 97 -14.16 7.22 15.60
CA ASN A 97 -14.76 6.57 16.75
C ASN A 97 -14.15 5.16 16.95
N ARG A 98 -14.04 4.42 15.86
CA ARG A 98 -13.48 3.06 15.86
C ARG A 98 -11.99 3.00 15.59
N ASN A 99 -11.36 4.10 15.13
CA ASN A 99 -9.96 4.19 14.68
C ASN A 99 -9.63 3.15 13.60
N ILE A 100 -10.51 2.99 12.62
CA ILE A 100 -10.39 2.00 11.56
C ILE A 100 -10.52 2.65 10.18
N CYS A 101 -9.77 2.15 9.20
CA CYS A 101 -9.85 2.56 7.80
C CYS A 101 -10.59 1.50 6.99
N ASP A 102 -11.38 1.95 6.01
CA ASP A 102 -11.92 1.07 4.98
C ASP A 102 -10.86 0.79 3.90
N GLY A 103 -11.12 -0.20 3.05
CA GLY A 103 -10.29 -0.48 1.88
C GLY A 103 -10.24 0.66 0.86
N GLU A 104 -11.32 1.44 0.76
CA GLU A 104 -11.36 2.67 -0.02
C GLU A 104 -10.84 3.87 0.78
N SER A 105 -9.62 3.76 1.26
CA SER A 105 -9.00 4.72 2.19
C SER A 105 -8.78 6.14 1.63
N TRP A 106 -9.05 6.36 0.35
CA TRP A 106 -9.07 7.70 -0.28
C TRP A 106 -10.32 8.52 0.03
N LYS A 107 -11.33 7.96 0.67
CA LYS A 107 -12.56 8.64 1.10
C LYS A 107 -12.84 8.39 2.58
N PRO A 108 -13.60 9.29 3.25
CA PRO A 108 -13.91 9.13 4.66
C PRO A 108 -14.62 7.81 4.96
N THR A 109 -14.13 7.09 5.95
CA THR A 109 -14.77 5.93 6.55
C THR A 109 -15.79 6.40 7.58
N THR A 110 -17.02 5.94 7.51
CA THR A 110 -18.11 6.33 8.42
C THR A 110 -18.57 5.14 9.26
N ASP A 111 -19.32 5.42 10.32
CA ASP A 111 -19.91 4.38 11.21
C ASP A 111 -20.81 3.39 10.45
N GLU A 112 -21.40 3.84 9.34
CA GLU A 112 -22.29 3.03 8.51
C GLU A 112 -21.53 2.05 7.59
N ASN A 113 -20.22 2.24 7.39
CA ASN A 113 -19.43 1.35 6.56
C ASN A 113 -19.30 -0.02 7.21
N MET A 114 -19.68 -1.06 6.47
CA MET A 114 -19.32 -2.44 6.80
C MET A 114 -17.88 -2.70 6.33
N ILE A 115 -16.95 -2.77 7.28
CA ILE A 115 -15.53 -2.87 7.01
C ILE A 115 -15.08 -4.31 7.15
N GLY A 116 -14.54 -4.89 6.07
CA GLY A 116 -13.92 -6.20 6.11
C GLY A 116 -12.56 -6.16 6.81
N SER A 117 -12.21 -7.21 7.55
CA SER A 117 -10.93 -7.31 8.26
C SER A 117 -9.71 -7.18 7.34
N TYR A 118 -9.79 -7.72 6.14
CA TYR A 118 -8.71 -7.61 5.14
C TYR A 118 -8.54 -6.16 4.66
N ALA A 119 -9.64 -5.45 4.40
CA ALA A 119 -9.59 -4.05 4.00
C ALA A 119 -8.99 -3.17 5.10
N ALA A 120 -9.42 -3.39 6.35
CA ALA A 120 -8.92 -2.68 7.52
C ALA A 120 -7.43 -2.88 7.80
N SER A 121 -6.83 -3.97 7.31
CA SER A 121 -5.41 -4.28 7.54
C SER A 121 -4.44 -3.44 6.70
N SER A 122 -4.89 -2.82 5.62
CA SER A 122 -4.02 -2.17 4.62
C SER A 122 -3.22 -0.99 5.17
N VAL A 123 -3.88 -0.02 5.77
CA VAL A 123 -3.20 1.17 6.35
C VAL A 123 -2.33 0.80 7.54
N PRO A 124 -2.78 -0.01 8.53
CA PRO A 124 -1.91 -0.50 9.60
C PRO A 124 -0.68 -1.26 9.12
N ALA A 125 -0.80 -2.10 8.09
CA ALA A 125 0.35 -2.81 7.52
C ALA A 125 1.37 -1.85 6.90
N MET A 126 0.90 -0.81 6.19
CA MET A 126 1.78 0.23 5.66
C MET A 126 2.50 0.99 6.79
N MET A 127 1.80 1.32 7.88
CA MET A 127 2.40 1.95 9.07
C MET A 127 3.50 1.08 9.68
N LEU A 128 3.26 -0.21 9.83
CA LEU A 128 4.24 -1.17 10.36
C LEU A 128 5.45 -1.31 9.43
N ALA A 129 5.25 -1.32 8.11
CA ALA A 129 6.32 -1.45 7.14
C ALA A 129 7.28 -0.25 7.14
N ILE A 130 6.78 0.97 7.33
CA ILE A 130 7.58 2.19 7.33
C ILE A 130 8.29 2.42 8.68
N ALA A 131 7.83 1.78 9.77
CA ALA A 131 8.36 1.80 11.14
C ALA A 131 8.75 3.18 11.74
N PRO A 132 8.94 3.32 13.06
CA PRO A 132 8.82 4.57 13.84
C PRO A 132 9.68 5.77 13.42
N GLN A 133 10.64 5.59 12.54
CA GLN A 133 11.59 6.64 12.16
C GLN A 133 10.97 7.82 11.38
N VAL A 134 9.83 7.61 10.75
CA VAL A 134 9.18 8.66 9.93
C VAL A 134 7.94 9.24 10.60
N LEU A 135 7.14 8.40 11.25
CA LEU A 135 5.84 8.81 11.81
C LEU A 135 5.95 9.58 13.13
N PHE A 136 7.06 9.44 13.88
CA PHE A 136 7.24 10.09 15.19
C PHE A 136 8.16 11.31 15.18
N LYS A 137 8.76 11.68 14.04
CA LYS A 137 9.57 12.90 13.95
C LYS A 137 8.76 14.20 14.03
N ASN A 138 7.46 14.16 13.82
CA ASN A 138 6.56 15.31 13.81
C ASN A 138 5.58 15.35 14.99
N ALA A 139 5.83 14.59 16.05
CA ALA A 139 4.98 14.53 17.25
C ALA A 139 5.53 15.36 18.43
N HIS A 140 6.26 16.44 18.12
CA HIS A 140 6.71 17.45 19.12
C HIS A 140 6.28 18.82 18.69
#